data_58bd2ecb0b763ad34febd4ce86410faa
#
_entry.id   58bd2ecb0b763ad34febd4ce86410faa
#
_cell.length_a   1.000
_cell.length_b   1.000
_cell.length_c   1.000
_cell.angle_alpha   90.00
_cell.angle_beta   90.00
_cell.angle_gamma   90.00
#
_symmetry.space_group_name_H-M   'P 1'
#
loop_
_entity.id
_entity.type
_entity.pdbx_description
1 polymer ?
#
loop_
_entity_poly.entity_id
_entity_poly.type
_entity_poly.pdbx_seq_one_letter_code
_entity_poly.pdbx_strand_id
1 'polypeptide(L)'
;MNRQTVSGIACALAALAAACALAEKYEAKWESLDRRPVPQWWTDAKFGIFIHWGPYAVPAFAPVPKDGKFNWGCYAEWYQGFMLAGKQANLDHHKSHYHNAPYGNFAAEFKAENFDASEWADLFKRAGAKYVVLTSKHHDGFALWPSPESPYYNAVAMGAGRDLAGEFSQAMRAAGLKRGFYYSMLEYANPLYPGIRDGKPSPDALSIEEWNRRVNLPQLKELVEKYEADVIWPDGEWDYPSSNHCSCDFLAWLYNESKMKDSVVVNDRWGKDCRGRHGGHYTTEYVFEGGNKAGDNAMHPWEECRGIGNSFGYNRFETPDHYMSRTRCIETLVACVSRGGNLLLNVGPTSDGRIPAIMQDRLLAMGAWLKVNGEAIYATTRGDLKTDAKSVYFTSKGDVRYAIDFRGDGTPFCVKGAAKGASVALVGSAAKVETRIDGDDLVIVPPALAPSAAPCEHAWAYRIWK
;
A
#
# COMPACT_ATOMS: atom_id res chain seq x y z
N MET A 1 -23.68 -49.45 -30.40
CA MET A 1 -22.93 -48.36 -29.80
C MET A 1 -23.78 -47.08 -29.85
N ASN A 2 -24.15 -46.59 -28.69
CA ASN A 2 -25.21 -45.58 -28.54
C ASN A 2 -24.69 -44.17 -28.91
N ARG A 3 -25.46 -43.42 -29.70
CA ARG A 3 -25.15 -42.03 -30.11
C ARG A 3 -24.89 -41.05 -28.94
N GLN A 4 -25.32 -41.37 -27.74
CA GLN A 4 -25.09 -40.59 -26.51
C GLN A 4 -23.67 -40.70 -25.96
N THR A 5 -22.95 -41.82 -26.19
CA THR A 5 -21.57 -41.99 -25.73
C THR A 5 -20.54 -41.23 -26.58
N VAL A 6 -20.85 -40.96 -27.85
CA VAL A 6 -19.96 -40.22 -28.75
C VAL A 6 -20.04 -38.71 -28.49
N SER A 7 -21.22 -38.23 -28.09
CA SER A 7 -21.42 -36.80 -27.76
C SER A 7 -20.72 -36.38 -26.47
N GLY A 8 -20.65 -37.29 -25.46
CA GLY A 8 -19.96 -37.03 -24.19
C GLY A 8 -18.43 -36.94 -24.30
N ILE A 9 -17.85 -37.77 -25.20
CA ILE A 9 -16.39 -37.78 -25.43
C ILE A 9 -15.96 -36.53 -26.23
N ALA A 10 -16.77 -36.06 -27.19
CA ALA A 10 -16.49 -34.88 -27.96
C ALA A 10 -16.55 -33.58 -27.08
N CYS A 11 -17.50 -33.47 -26.14
CA CYS A 11 -17.54 -32.38 -25.18
C CYS A 11 -16.40 -32.40 -24.16
N ALA A 12 -15.96 -33.58 -23.72
CA ALA A 12 -14.83 -33.71 -22.80
C ALA A 12 -13.50 -33.39 -23.49
N LEU A 13 -13.34 -33.76 -24.77
CA LEU A 13 -12.16 -33.43 -25.57
C LEU A 13 -12.14 -31.92 -25.95
N ALA A 14 -13.28 -31.29 -26.17
CA ALA A 14 -13.38 -29.82 -26.40
C ALA A 14 -13.09 -29.03 -25.11
N ALA A 15 -13.49 -29.54 -23.93
CA ALA A 15 -13.16 -28.93 -22.63
C ALA A 15 -11.68 -29.09 -22.27
N LEU A 16 -11.04 -30.21 -22.61
CA LEU A 16 -9.59 -30.41 -22.44
C LEU A 16 -8.77 -29.58 -23.46
N ALA A 17 -9.25 -29.40 -24.68
CA ALA A 17 -8.60 -28.55 -25.68
C ALA A 17 -8.69 -27.06 -25.32
N ALA A 18 -9.75 -26.62 -24.62
CA ALA A 18 -9.86 -25.27 -24.09
C ALA A 18 -8.93 -25.02 -22.87
N ALA A 19 -8.55 -26.09 -22.12
CA ALA A 19 -7.61 -25.99 -21.01
C ALA A 19 -6.14 -25.98 -21.44
N CYS A 20 -5.83 -26.27 -22.70
CA CYS A 20 -4.50 -26.17 -23.31
C CYS A 20 -4.36 -24.98 -24.27
N ALA A 21 -5.16 -23.93 -24.14
CA ALA A 21 -4.76 -22.65 -24.68
C ALA A 21 -3.48 -22.26 -23.92
N LEU A 22 -2.31 -22.42 -24.54
CA LEU A 22 -1.04 -21.90 -24.06
C LEU A 22 -1.30 -20.45 -23.68
N ALA A 23 -1.20 -20.12 -22.40
CA ALA A 23 -1.38 -18.75 -21.94
C ALA A 23 -0.48 -17.88 -22.80
N GLU A 24 -1.10 -16.92 -23.52
CA GLU A 24 -0.36 -16.08 -24.45
C GLU A 24 0.77 -15.40 -23.71
N LYS A 25 2.00 -15.56 -24.17
CA LYS A 25 3.18 -15.02 -23.50
C LYS A 25 3.14 -13.50 -23.59
N TYR A 26 3.37 -12.82 -22.46
CA TYR A 26 3.46 -11.36 -22.43
C TYR A 26 4.72 -10.90 -23.14
N GLU A 27 4.58 -10.04 -24.12
CA GLU A 27 5.70 -9.41 -24.83
C GLU A 27 6.20 -8.20 -24.02
N ALA A 28 7.50 -7.81 -24.18
CA ALA A 28 8.12 -6.68 -23.50
C ALA A 28 7.67 -5.33 -24.11
N LYS A 29 6.36 -5.09 -24.13
CA LYS A 29 5.73 -3.84 -24.61
C LYS A 29 4.43 -3.59 -23.86
N TRP A 30 4.08 -2.33 -23.64
CA TRP A 30 2.92 -1.93 -22.85
C TRP A 30 1.61 -2.50 -23.37
N GLU A 31 1.41 -2.54 -24.70
CA GLU A 31 0.19 -3.07 -25.33
C GLU A 31 -0.06 -4.56 -24.98
N SER A 32 0.98 -5.29 -24.63
CA SER A 32 0.87 -6.67 -24.15
C SER A 32 0.75 -6.75 -22.64
N LEU A 33 1.60 -6.01 -21.92
CA LEU A 33 1.70 -6.07 -20.46
C LEU A 33 0.45 -5.52 -19.75
N ASP A 34 -0.15 -4.45 -20.27
CA ASP A 34 -1.36 -3.83 -19.71
C ASP A 34 -2.62 -4.70 -19.84
N ARG A 35 -2.57 -5.77 -20.65
CA ARG A 35 -3.67 -6.75 -20.74
C ARG A 35 -3.72 -7.69 -19.54
N ARG A 36 -2.63 -7.73 -18.72
CA ARG A 36 -2.61 -8.58 -17.52
C ARG A 36 -3.54 -8.02 -16.46
N PRO A 37 -4.55 -8.78 -16.03
CA PRO A 37 -5.44 -8.29 -14.98
C PRO A 37 -4.69 -8.21 -13.65
N VAL A 38 -5.04 -7.22 -12.83
CA VAL A 38 -4.59 -7.17 -11.43
C VAL A 38 -5.20 -8.38 -10.70
N PRO A 39 -4.39 -9.21 -10.02
CA PRO A 39 -4.87 -10.40 -9.31
C PRO A 39 -5.99 -10.11 -8.32
N GLN A 40 -7.06 -10.92 -8.36
CA GLN A 40 -8.27 -10.75 -7.56
C GLN A 40 -7.98 -10.69 -6.05
N TRP A 41 -7.02 -11.46 -5.56
CA TRP A 41 -6.66 -11.44 -4.14
C TRP A 41 -6.33 -10.03 -3.63
N TRP A 42 -5.71 -9.19 -4.48
CA TRP A 42 -5.32 -7.84 -4.10
C TRP A 42 -6.53 -6.88 -4.14
N THR A 43 -7.39 -6.99 -5.15
CA THR A 43 -8.61 -6.19 -5.21
C THR A 43 -9.58 -6.53 -4.07
N ASP A 44 -9.54 -7.75 -3.56
CA ASP A 44 -10.34 -8.19 -2.41
C ASP A 44 -9.73 -7.81 -1.06
N ALA A 45 -8.42 -7.61 -1.01
CA ALA A 45 -7.66 -7.32 0.20
C ALA A 45 -8.04 -6.00 0.87
N LYS A 46 -8.26 -4.93 0.11
CA LYS A 46 -8.68 -3.58 0.51
C LYS A 46 -7.77 -2.83 1.47
N PHE A 47 -7.04 -3.52 2.35
CA PHE A 47 -6.20 -2.93 3.38
C PHE A 47 -4.83 -3.60 3.44
N GLY A 48 -3.78 -2.81 3.24
CA GLY A 48 -2.38 -3.17 3.40
C GLY A 48 -1.66 -2.21 4.36
N ILE A 49 -0.52 -2.68 4.87
CA ILE A 49 0.41 -1.87 5.66
C ILE A 49 1.64 -1.57 4.81
N PHE A 50 2.05 -0.32 4.79
CA PHE A 50 3.33 0.13 4.26
C PHE A 50 4.32 0.32 5.40
N ILE A 51 5.60 0.03 5.20
CA ILE A 51 6.63 0.23 6.21
C ILE A 51 7.79 0.97 5.59
N HIS A 52 8.02 2.23 6.03
CA HIS A 52 9.22 2.98 5.66
C HIS A 52 10.25 2.87 6.77
N TRP A 53 11.30 2.10 6.52
CA TRP A 53 12.32 1.79 7.52
C TRP A 53 13.71 1.61 6.88
N GLY A 54 14.72 2.26 7.46
CA GLY A 54 16.08 2.26 6.96
C GLY A 54 16.97 3.25 7.74
N PRO A 55 18.19 3.56 7.25
CA PRO A 55 19.13 4.46 7.93
C PRO A 55 18.57 5.83 8.27
N TYR A 56 17.64 6.36 7.49
CA TYR A 56 16.96 7.63 7.79
C TYR A 56 16.16 7.61 9.11
N ALA A 57 15.87 6.45 9.68
CA ALA A 57 15.26 6.32 10.99
C ALA A 57 16.24 6.65 12.15
N VAL A 58 17.56 6.75 11.87
CA VAL A 58 18.58 7.17 12.85
C VAL A 58 18.44 8.66 13.13
N PRO A 59 18.59 9.58 12.14
CA PRO A 59 18.30 10.98 12.37
C PRO A 59 16.83 11.24 12.67
N ALA A 60 15.92 10.48 12.08
CA ALA A 60 14.48 10.52 12.32
C ALA A 60 13.94 11.96 12.33
N PHE A 61 14.30 12.75 11.31
CA PHE A 61 14.03 14.18 11.25
C PHE A 61 13.48 14.60 9.90
N ALA A 62 12.40 15.34 9.96
CA ALA A 62 11.97 16.30 8.96
C ALA A 62 11.30 17.49 9.66
N PRO A 63 11.29 18.69 9.04
CA PRO A 63 10.55 19.83 9.58
C PRO A 63 9.07 19.50 9.75
N VAL A 64 8.51 19.86 10.89
CA VAL A 64 7.08 19.69 11.15
C VAL A 64 6.39 21.03 10.91
N PRO A 65 5.36 21.11 10.03
CA PRO A 65 4.65 22.35 9.76
C PRO A 65 3.94 22.88 11.00
N LYS A 66 4.05 24.19 11.24
CA LYS A 66 3.43 24.84 12.40
C LYS A 66 1.89 24.82 12.38
N ASP A 67 1.30 24.71 11.19
CA ASP A 67 -0.15 24.61 11.00
C ASP A 67 -0.66 23.16 11.00
N GLY A 68 0.24 22.17 11.24
CA GLY A 68 -0.07 20.76 11.26
C GLY A 68 -0.42 20.14 9.90
N LYS A 69 -0.39 20.96 8.81
CA LYS A 69 -0.76 20.46 7.49
C LYS A 69 0.38 19.77 6.80
N PHE A 70 0.04 18.68 6.13
CA PHE A 70 0.97 17.96 5.27
C PHE A 70 1.59 18.86 4.19
N ASN A 71 2.88 18.68 3.95
CA ASN A 71 3.59 19.14 2.76
C ASN A 71 4.76 18.19 2.48
N TRP A 72 5.26 18.21 1.26
CA TRP A 72 6.35 17.32 0.79
C TRP A 72 7.68 17.47 1.55
N GLY A 73 7.86 18.53 2.34
CA GLY A 73 9.03 18.73 3.20
C GLY A 73 8.97 17.96 4.52
N CYS A 74 7.86 17.27 4.84
CA CYS A 74 7.68 16.52 6.09
C CYS A 74 8.32 15.13 6.09
N TYR A 75 8.87 14.66 4.98
CA TYR A 75 9.34 13.29 4.78
C TYR A 75 10.71 13.05 5.41
N ALA A 76 10.76 12.32 6.54
CA ALA A 76 12.00 11.97 7.23
C ALA A 76 12.86 11.00 6.41
N GLU A 77 12.25 10.15 5.61
CA GLU A 77 12.93 9.22 4.70
C GLU A 77 13.69 9.93 3.57
N TRP A 78 13.35 11.19 3.30
CA TRP A 78 14.06 12.05 2.34
C TRP A 78 15.23 12.83 2.97
N TYR A 79 15.64 12.52 4.20
CA TYR A 79 16.67 13.29 4.93
C TYR A 79 17.93 13.53 4.09
N GLN A 80 18.50 12.50 3.46
CA GLN A 80 19.67 12.62 2.58
C GLN A 80 19.35 13.48 1.35
N GLY A 81 18.23 13.23 0.68
CA GLY A 81 17.81 13.98 -0.50
C GLY A 81 17.62 15.47 -0.21
N PHE A 82 17.04 15.80 0.96
CA PHE A 82 16.87 17.20 1.38
C PHE A 82 18.21 17.87 1.71
N MET A 83 19.17 17.15 2.28
CA MET A 83 20.53 17.68 2.46
C MET A 83 21.20 17.95 1.10
N LEU A 84 21.16 17.01 0.17
CA LEU A 84 21.69 17.17 -1.19
C LEU A 84 21.00 18.31 -1.96
N ALA A 85 19.70 18.53 -1.71
CA ALA A 85 18.94 19.65 -2.27
C ALA A 85 19.17 20.99 -1.52
N GLY A 86 20.07 21.05 -0.53
CA GLY A 86 20.39 22.27 0.19
C GLY A 86 19.27 22.79 1.11
N LYS A 87 18.35 21.92 1.59
CA LYS A 87 17.27 22.35 2.48
C LYS A 87 17.82 22.75 3.85
N GLN A 88 17.72 24.03 4.16
CA GLN A 88 18.40 24.64 5.32
C GLN A 88 18.06 23.96 6.64
N ALA A 89 16.79 23.61 6.90
CA ALA A 89 16.40 22.94 8.14
C ALA A 89 17.10 21.58 8.33
N ASN A 90 17.27 20.80 7.26
CA ASN A 90 17.99 19.53 7.30
C ASN A 90 19.49 19.73 7.49
N LEU A 91 20.08 20.73 6.83
CA LEU A 91 21.49 21.09 6.99
C LEU A 91 21.80 21.56 8.41
N ASP A 92 20.97 22.42 9.00
CA ASP A 92 21.13 22.90 10.36
C ASP A 92 21.01 21.79 11.40
N HIS A 93 20.00 20.93 11.22
CA HIS A 93 19.83 19.73 12.06
C HIS A 93 21.05 18.83 11.97
N HIS A 94 21.52 18.53 10.76
CA HIS A 94 22.65 17.66 10.53
C HIS A 94 23.95 18.21 11.12
N LYS A 95 24.19 19.49 10.93
CA LYS A 95 25.35 20.19 11.51
C LYS A 95 25.32 20.16 13.04
N SER A 96 24.17 20.45 13.64
CA SER A 96 24.04 20.59 15.11
C SER A 96 24.10 19.24 15.85
N HIS A 97 23.56 18.18 15.24
CA HIS A 97 23.45 16.87 15.91
C HIS A 97 24.52 15.87 15.46
N TYR A 98 25.00 16.00 14.22
CA TYR A 98 25.92 15.02 13.61
C TYR A 98 27.22 15.64 13.10
N HIS A 99 27.47 16.96 13.37
CA HIS A 99 28.71 17.63 13.04
C HIS A 99 29.12 17.50 11.57
N ASN A 100 28.14 17.44 10.65
CA ASN A 100 28.31 17.20 9.22
C ASN A 100 28.98 15.84 8.89
N ALA A 101 28.80 14.82 9.73
CA ALA A 101 29.28 13.48 9.44
C ALA A 101 28.65 12.94 8.13
N PRO A 102 29.35 12.08 7.37
CA PRO A 102 28.76 11.49 6.17
C PRO A 102 27.45 10.74 6.47
N TYR A 103 26.42 10.91 5.63
CA TYR A 103 25.14 10.22 5.78
C TYR A 103 25.30 8.69 5.91
N GLY A 104 26.26 8.10 5.19
CA GLY A 104 26.55 6.66 5.25
C GLY A 104 26.86 6.12 6.64
N ASN A 105 27.25 6.98 7.60
CA ASN A 105 27.47 6.56 9.00
C ASN A 105 26.18 6.05 9.63
N PHE A 106 25.00 6.58 9.25
CA PHE A 106 23.70 6.12 9.76
C PHE A 106 23.44 4.65 9.41
N ALA A 107 23.99 4.14 8.30
CA ALA A 107 23.88 2.71 7.98
C ALA A 107 24.56 1.83 9.04
N ALA A 108 25.71 2.28 9.61
CA ALA A 108 26.38 1.58 10.68
C ALA A 108 25.66 1.71 12.05
N GLU A 109 24.91 2.79 12.24
CA GLU A 109 24.11 3.05 13.45
C GLU A 109 22.70 2.43 13.40
N PHE A 110 22.26 2.00 12.24
CA PHE A 110 20.98 1.32 12.03
C PHE A 110 21.08 -0.14 12.49
N LYS A 111 20.88 -0.41 13.77
CA LYS A 111 21.15 -1.71 14.41
C LYS A 111 19.95 -2.67 14.41
N ALA A 112 18.74 -2.17 14.34
CA ALA A 112 17.52 -3.00 14.40
C ALA A 112 17.49 -3.97 15.59
N GLU A 113 18.08 -3.61 16.72
CA GLU A 113 18.30 -4.49 17.87
C GLU A 113 17.02 -4.97 18.54
N ASN A 114 15.94 -4.23 18.39
CA ASN A 114 14.61 -4.58 18.92
C ASN A 114 13.63 -5.02 17.81
N PHE A 115 14.14 -5.28 16.59
CA PHE A 115 13.30 -5.77 15.53
C PHE A 115 12.94 -7.24 15.74
N ASP A 116 11.64 -7.49 15.90
CA ASP A 116 11.03 -8.81 15.83
C ASP A 116 9.97 -8.84 14.74
N ALA A 117 10.27 -9.55 13.67
CA ALA A 117 9.39 -9.66 12.51
C ALA A 117 8.07 -10.38 12.84
N SER A 118 8.05 -11.26 13.85
CA SER A 118 6.86 -11.99 14.27
C SER A 118 5.91 -11.08 15.05
N GLU A 119 6.44 -10.20 15.90
CA GLU A 119 5.64 -9.17 16.60
C GLU A 119 5.00 -8.21 15.58
N TRP A 120 5.75 -7.79 14.54
CA TRP A 120 5.19 -6.98 13.47
C TRP A 120 4.06 -7.71 12.74
N ALA A 121 4.27 -8.99 12.40
CA ALA A 121 3.26 -9.79 11.71
C ALA A 121 1.98 -9.97 12.55
N ASP A 122 2.10 -10.22 13.86
CA ASP A 122 0.96 -10.28 14.78
C ASP A 122 0.20 -8.96 14.82
N LEU A 123 0.91 -7.84 14.98
CA LEU A 123 0.30 -6.50 14.99
C LEU A 123 -0.48 -6.25 13.70
N PHE A 124 0.10 -6.51 12.53
CA PHE A 124 -0.55 -6.26 11.24
C PHE A 124 -1.75 -7.18 10.98
N LYS A 125 -1.63 -8.43 11.40
CA LYS A 125 -2.76 -9.37 11.35
C LYS A 125 -3.92 -8.92 12.25
N ARG A 126 -3.61 -8.49 13.48
CA ARG A 126 -4.59 -7.93 14.42
C ARG A 126 -5.19 -6.62 13.92
N ALA A 127 -4.44 -5.81 13.18
CA ALA A 127 -4.93 -4.62 12.49
C ALA A 127 -5.93 -4.94 11.37
N GLY A 128 -5.98 -6.20 10.90
CA GLY A 128 -6.85 -6.64 9.80
C GLY A 128 -6.22 -6.48 8.42
N ALA A 129 -4.95 -6.14 8.31
CA ALA A 129 -4.25 -6.07 7.04
C ALA A 129 -4.22 -7.43 6.31
N LYS A 130 -4.18 -7.39 4.99
CA LYS A 130 -4.09 -8.58 4.13
C LYS A 130 -2.73 -8.70 3.43
N TYR A 131 -2.04 -7.61 3.27
CA TYR A 131 -0.70 -7.54 2.70
C TYR A 131 0.12 -6.47 3.42
N VAL A 132 1.43 -6.60 3.33
CA VAL A 132 2.39 -5.69 3.95
C VAL A 132 3.51 -5.42 2.96
N VAL A 133 3.87 -4.17 2.75
CA VAL A 133 4.93 -3.74 1.84
C VAL A 133 6.05 -3.08 2.65
N LEU A 134 7.26 -3.66 2.61
CA LEU A 134 8.45 -3.14 3.28
C LEU A 134 9.31 -2.35 2.29
N THR A 135 9.83 -1.18 2.68
CA THR A 135 10.89 -0.53 1.91
C THR A 135 12.15 -1.39 1.96
N SER A 136 12.35 -2.22 0.93
CA SER A 136 13.54 -3.06 0.85
C SER A 136 14.81 -2.24 0.60
N LYS A 137 14.70 -1.19 -0.21
CA LYS A 137 15.71 -0.15 -0.46
C LYS A 137 14.99 1.17 -0.77
N HIS A 138 15.27 2.23 0.00
CA HIS A 138 14.80 3.58 -0.29
C HIS A 138 15.81 4.37 -1.14
N HIS A 139 15.59 5.64 -1.41
CA HIS A 139 16.44 6.50 -2.25
C HIS A 139 17.87 6.65 -1.72
N ASP A 140 18.10 6.39 -0.44
CA ASP A 140 19.45 6.37 0.14
C ASP A 140 20.32 5.17 -0.29
N GLY A 141 19.74 4.20 -1.01
CA GLY A 141 20.43 3.07 -1.60
C GLY A 141 20.76 1.94 -0.62
N PHE A 142 20.37 2.04 0.67
CA PHE A 142 20.67 1.01 1.65
C PHE A 142 19.70 -0.18 1.50
N ALA A 143 20.25 -1.35 1.15
CA ALA A 143 19.47 -2.57 0.97
C ALA A 143 19.23 -3.28 2.30
N LEU A 144 17.96 -3.64 2.63
CA LEU A 144 17.64 -4.41 3.82
C LEU A 144 17.94 -5.93 3.69
N TRP A 145 18.58 -6.34 2.61
CA TRP A 145 18.98 -7.72 2.32
C TRP A 145 20.38 -7.80 1.73
N PRO A 146 21.07 -8.99 1.77
CA PRO A 146 22.41 -9.15 1.23
C PRO A 146 22.38 -9.25 -0.31
N SER A 147 22.25 -8.10 -0.99
CA SER A 147 22.31 -8.05 -2.44
C SER A 147 23.76 -8.05 -2.94
N PRO A 148 24.11 -8.91 -3.91
CA PRO A 148 25.40 -8.87 -4.60
C PRO A 148 25.68 -7.53 -5.28
N GLU A 149 24.64 -6.82 -5.72
CA GLU A 149 24.74 -5.50 -6.38
C GLU A 149 25.03 -4.35 -5.39
N SER A 150 24.86 -4.60 -4.09
CA SER A 150 25.19 -3.66 -3.00
C SER A 150 25.96 -4.37 -1.88
N PRO A 151 27.16 -4.96 -2.17
CA PRO A 151 27.82 -5.90 -1.26
C PRO A 151 28.28 -5.26 0.07
N TYR A 152 28.51 -3.95 0.08
CA TYR A 152 29.03 -3.22 1.24
C TYR A 152 28.01 -2.26 1.87
N TYR A 153 26.88 -2.01 1.21
CA TYR A 153 25.88 -1.05 1.67
C TYR A 153 24.52 -1.72 1.84
N ASN A 154 24.46 -2.65 2.79
CA ASN A 154 23.26 -3.44 3.09
C ASN A 154 23.24 -3.85 4.58
N ALA A 155 22.06 -4.26 5.06
CA ALA A 155 21.81 -4.55 6.47
C ALA A 155 22.60 -5.77 7.02
N VAL A 156 23.12 -6.65 6.16
CA VAL A 156 23.97 -7.78 6.58
C VAL A 156 25.41 -7.34 6.75
N ALA A 157 25.92 -6.52 5.81
CA ALA A 157 27.30 -6.04 5.83
C ALA A 157 27.53 -4.92 6.84
N MET A 158 26.47 -4.15 7.17
CA MET A 158 26.53 -2.98 8.05
C MET A 158 25.35 -2.97 9.04
N GLY A 159 25.51 -2.26 10.14
CA GLY A 159 24.44 -1.94 11.08
C GLY A 159 23.85 -3.18 11.77
N ALA A 160 22.77 -3.70 11.26
CA ALA A 160 22.01 -4.80 11.88
C ALA A 160 22.75 -6.16 11.84
N GLY A 161 23.59 -6.42 10.85
CA GLY A 161 24.24 -7.74 10.66
C GLY A 161 23.25 -8.86 10.31
N ARG A 162 22.06 -8.53 9.79
CA ARG A 162 20.93 -9.45 9.60
C ARG A 162 20.25 -9.22 8.24
N ASP A 163 19.67 -10.28 7.67
CA ASP A 163 18.80 -10.22 6.48
C ASP A 163 17.38 -9.81 6.90
N LEU A 164 17.18 -8.51 7.10
CA LEU A 164 15.92 -7.96 7.60
C LEU A 164 14.74 -8.22 6.64
N ALA A 165 14.98 -8.18 5.32
CA ALA A 165 13.96 -8.50 4.32
C ALA A 165 13.59 -10.00 4.35
N GLY A 166 14.57 -10.88 4.58
CA GLY A 166 14.34 -12.32 4.74
C GLY A 166 13.50 -12.65 5.98
N GLU A 167 13.86 -12.06 7.12
CA GLU A 167 13.11 -12.24 8.37
C GLU A 167 11.67 -11.71 8.25
N PHE A 168 11.50 -10.51 7.67
CA PHE A 168 10.18 -9.96 7.35
C PHE A 168 9.36 -10.91 6.46
N SER A 169 9.94 -11.40 5.34
CA SER A 169 9.23 -12.28 4.41
C SER A 169 8.76 -13.57 5.09
N GLN A 170 9.61 -14.19 5.92
CA GLN A 170 9.29 -15.42 6.65
C GLN A 170 8.16 -15.21 7.65
N ALA A 171 8.22 -14.12 8.45
CA ALA A 171 7.21 -13.82 9.44
C ALA A 171 5.84 -13.50 8.81
N MET A 172 5.80 -12.68 7.74
CA MET A 172 4.55 -12.39 7.03
C MET A 172 3.92 -13.66 6.47
N ARG A 173 4.73 -14.55 5.87
CA ARG A 173 4.27 -15.85 5.37
C ARG A 173 3.68 -16.70 6.48
N ALA A 174 4.38 -16.83 7.62
CA ALA A 174 3.93 -17.61 8.77
C ALA A 174 2.59 -17.10 9.34
N ALA A 175 2.38 -15.79 9.31
CA ALA A 175 1.13 -15.15 9.74
C ALA A 175 -0.01 -15.26 8.71
N GLY A 176 0.27 -15.73 7.48
CA GLY A 176 -0.70 -15.79 6.37
C GLY A 176 -0.97 -14.43 5.71
N LEU A 177 -0.04 -13.49 5.85
CA LEU A 177 -0.06 -12.19 5.19
C LEU A 177 0.69 -12.24 3.87
N LYS A 178 0.15 -11.58 2.84
CA LYS A 178 0.85 -11.33 1.60
C LYS A 178 1.97 -10.31 1.85
N ARG A 179 3.15 -10.54 1.28
CA ARG A 179 4.35 -9.72 1.46
C ARG A 179 4.75 -9.02 0.18
N GLY A 180 5.08 -7.76 0.31
CA GLY A 180 5.54 -6.93 -0.78
C GLY A 180 6.82 -6.20 -0.43
N PHE A 181 7.47 -5.71 -1.46
CA PHE A 181 8.65 -4.88 -1.33
C PHE A 181 8.50 -3.62 -2.17
N TYR A 182 8.60 -2.47 -1.48
CA TYR A 182 8.92 -1.21 -2.12
C TYR A 182 10.39 -1.24 -2.53
N TYR A 183 10.67 -0.70 -3.69
CA TYR A 183 12.01 -0.61 -4.23
C TYR A 183 12.23 0.73 -4.93
N SER A 184 13.19 1.53 -4.47
CA SER A 184 13.58 2.76 -5.14
C SER A 184 14.47 2.48 -6.36
N MET A 185 14.03 2.95 -7.52
CA MET A 185 14.86 2.98 -8.74
C MET A 185 15.84 4.15 -8.74
N LEU A 186 15.54 5.19 -7.94
CA LEU A 186 16.43 6.31 -7.64
C LEU A 186 17.40 5.93 -6.54
N GLU A 187 18.65 6.41 -6.60
CA GLU A 187 19.66 6.14 -5.58
C GLU A 187 20.60 7.31 -5.36
N TYR A 188 20.85 7.66 -4.08
CA TYR A 188 21.79 8.73 -3.72
C TYR A 188 23.19 8.24 -3.37
N ALA A 189 23.37 7.01 -2.88
CA ALA A 189 24.62 6.55 -2.30
C ALA A 189 25.64 6.08 -3.35
N ASN A 190 25.22 5.33 -4.35
CA ASN A 190 26.14 4.70 -5.30
C ASN A 190 26.70 5.70 -6.32
N PRO A 191 28.03 5.85 -6.44
CA PRO A 191 28.64 6.76 -7.40
C PRO A 191 28.37 6.41 -8.87
N LEU A 192 27.98 5.19 -9.16
CA LEU A 192 27.63 4.75 -10.52
C LEU A 192 26.21 5.17 -10.95
N TYR A 193 25.35 5.58 -10.00
CA TYR A 193 24.02 6.08 -10.34
C TYR A 193 24.11 7.42 -11.08
N PRO A 194 23.39 7.62 -12.21
CA PRO A 194 23.48 8.81 -13.04
C PRO A 194 22.77 10.04 -12.47
N GLY A 195 22.66 10.13 -11.16
CA GLY A 195 22.08 11.29 -10.46
C GLY A 195 23.05 12.44 -10.28
N ILE A 196 22.52 13.61 -9.93
CA ILE A 196 23.31 14.79 -9.61
C ILE A 196 23.71 14.73 -8.14
N ARG A 197 25.03 14.85 -7.87
CA ARG A 197 25.62 14.97 -6.53
C ARG A 197 26.41 16.27 -6.44
N ASP A 198 26.24 17.02 -5.37
CA ASP A 198 26.92 18.30 -5.19
C ASP A 198 26.81 19.21 -6.42
N GLY A 199 25.66 19.20 -7.09
CA GLY A 199 25.37 19.99 -8.29
C GLY A 199 26.04 19.49 -9.57
N LYS A 200 26.66 18.29 -9.57
CA LYS A 200 27.32 17.71 -10.74
C LYS A 200 27.01 16.23 -10.89
N PRO A 201 26.92 15.71 -12.13
CA PRO A 201 26.92 14.27 -12.35
C PRO A 201 28.21 13.62 -11.82
N SER A 202 28.11 12.40 -11.30
CA SER A 202 29.30 11.62 -10.97
C SER A 202 30.11 11.35 -12.25
N PRO A 203 31.46 11.53 -12.23
CA PRO A 203 32.29 11.23 -13.41
C PRO A 203 32.26 9.74 -13.79
N ASP A 204 31.96 8.86 -12.83
CA ASP A 204 31.91 7.42 -13.01
C ASP A 204 30.49 6.90 -13.27
N ALA A 205 29.50 7.80 -13.39
CA ALA A 205 28.11 7.44 -13.58
C ALA A 205 27.90 6.65 -14.86
N LEU A 206 27.15 5.56 -14.73
CA LEU A 206 26.64 4.78 -15.87
C LEU A 206 25.53 5.55 -16.61
N SER A 207 25.17 5.10 -17.81
CA SER A 207 23.86 5.48 -18.34
C SER A 207 22.75 4.92 -17.45
N ILE A 208 21.59 5.57 -17.42
CA ILE A 208 20.46 5.06 -16.63
C ILE A 208 20.01 3.66 -17.06
N GLU A 209 20.09 3.35 -18.33
CA GLU A 209 19.77 2.03 -18.86
C GLU A 209 20.78 0.98 -18.37
N GLU A 210 22.08 1.29 -18.41
CA GLU A 210 23.13 0.40 -17.91
C GLU A 210 23.02 0.20 -16.40
N TRP A 211 22.74 1.27 -15.64
CA TRP A 211 22.46 1.19 -14.21
C TRP A 211 21.29 0.24 -13.91
N ASN A 212 20.15 0.40 -14.62
CA ASN A 212 19.01 -0.47 -14.43
C ASN A 212 19.35 -1.93 -14.74
N ARG A 213 20.01 -2.21 -15.84
CA ARG A 213 20.39 -3.58 -16.23
C ARG A 213 21.39 -4.22 -15.26
N ARG A 214 22.28 -3.44 -14.65
CA ARG A 214 23.35 -3.97 -13.77
C ARG A 214 22.98 -4.00 -12.31
N VAL A 215 22.06 -3.14 -11.86
CA VAL A 215 21.73 -2.99 -10.44
C VAL A 215 20.22 -3.21 -10.18
N ASN A 216 19.36 -2.34 -10.72
CA ASN A 216 17.95 -2.36 -10.34
C ASN A 216 17.24 -3.66 -10.73
N LEU A 217 17.40 -4.13 -11.97
CA LEU A 217 16.70 -5.34 -12.43
C LEU A 217 17.21 -6.60 -11.73
N PRO A 218 18.52 -6.83 -11.50
CA PRO A 218 18.99 -7.92 -10.65
C PRO A 218 18.41 -7.88 -9.24
N GLN A 219 18.46 -6.72 -8.56
CA GLN A 219 17.91 -6.56 -7.22
C GLN A 219 16.39 -6.81 -7.15
N LEU A 220 15.62 -6.31 -8.12
CA LEU A 220 14.19 -6.61 -8.21
C LEU A 220 13.92 -8.11 -8.41
N LYS A 221 14.74 -8.79 -9.23
CA LYS A 221 14.64 -10.25 -9.43
C LYS A 221 14.96 -11.01 -8.15
N GLU A 222 15.98 -10.58 -7.37
CA GLU A 222 16.29 -11.17 -6.06
C GLU A 222 15.08 -11.10 -5.12
N LEU A 223 14.39 -9.96 -5.03
CA LEU A 223 13.21 -9.80 -4.18
C LEU A 223 12.09 -10.76 -4.59
N VAL A 224 11.92 -10.99 -5.88
CA VAL A 224 10.90 -11.93 -6.41
C VAL A 224 11.32 -13.38 -6.16
N GLU A 225 12.55 -13.75 -6.53
CA GLU A 225 12.99 -15.15 -6.54
C GLU A 225 13.39 -15.66 -5.15
N LYS A 226 14.03 -14.81 -4.33
CA LYS A 226 14.53 -15.20 -3.01
C LYS A 226 13.44 -15.06 -1.94
N TYR A 227 12.67 -13.98 -1.97
CA TYR A 227 11.70 -13.65 -0.92
C TYR A 227 10.25 -13.86 -1.34
N GLU A 228 10.02 -14.29 -2.60
CA GLU A 228 8.68 -14.60 -3.14
C GLU A 228 7.69 -13.45 -2.95
N ALA A 229 8.07 -12.28 -3.45
CA ALA A 229 7.28 -11.07 -3.33
C ALA A 229 5.89 -11.20 -3.96
N ASP A 230 4.83 -11.06 -3.18
CA ASP A 230 3.44 -10.98 -3.68
C ASP A 230 3.15 -9.59 -4.29
N VAL A 231 3.87 -8.54 -3.85
CA VAL A 231 3.77 -7.18 -4.39
C VAL A 231 5.17 -6.65 -4.67
N ILE A 232 5.40 -6.12 -5.86
CA ILE A 232 6.56 -5.29 -6.20
C ILE A 232 6.08 -3.86 -6.39
N TRP A 233 6.60 -2.98 -5.54
CA TRP A 233 6.19 -1.58 -5.45
C TRP A 233 7.36 -0.65 -5.79
N PRO A 234 7.70 -0.44 -7.11
CA PRO A 234 8.74 0.49 -7.52
C PRO A 234 8.37 1.94 -7.21
N ASP A 235 9.40 2.78 -7.10
CA ASP A 235 9.29 4.22 -6.89
C ASP A 235 10.58 4.93 -7.37
N GLY A 236 10.58 6.26 -7.42
CA GLY A 236 11.76 7.00 -7.90
C GLY A 236 11.89 7.00 -9.42
N GLU A 237 10.79 6.85 -10.13
CA GLU A 237 10.71 6.69 -11.57
C GLU A 237 10.63 8.01 -12.37
N TRP A 238 10.47 9.14 -11.71
CA TRP A 238 10.01 10.42 -12.32
C TRP A 238 11.02 11.12 -13.24
N ASP A 239 12.32 10.78 -13.18
CA ASP A 239 13.35 11.44 -13.98
C ASP A 239 13.44 10.88 -15.41
N TYR A 240 13.16 9.60 -15.61
CA TYR A 240 13.36 8.89 -16.85
C TYR A 240 12.12 8.14 -17.30
N PRO A 241 11.91 7.96 -18.63
CA PRO A 241 10.82 7.12 -19.15
C PRO A 241 11.06 5.64 -18.87
N SER A 242 10.01 4.86 -18.93
CA SER A 242 10.00 3.41 -18.70
C SER A 242 10.96 2.62 -19.59
N SER A 243 11.21 3.11 -20.81
CA SER A 243 12.20 2.54 -21.72
C SER A 243 13.62 2.57 -21.17
N ASN A 244 14.00 3.68 -20.53
CA ASN A 244 15.32 3.81 -19.89
C ASN A 244 15.42 2.99 -18.58
N HIS A 245 14.30 2.76 -17.90
CA HIS A 245 14.25 1.85 -16.74
C HIS A 245 14.21 0.38 -17.15
N CYS A 246 14.13 0.04 -18.43
CA CYS A 246 13.95 -1.34 -18.93
C CYS A 246 12.74 -2.03 -18.30
N SER A 247 11.69 -1.28 -18.00
CA SER A 247 10.54 -1.73 -17.23
C SER A 247 9.76 -2.84 -17.93
N CYS A 248 9.57 -2.72 -19.25
CA CYS A 248 8.88 -3.75 -20.04
C CYS A 248 9.64 -5.08 -20.06
N ASP A 249 10.98 -5.06 -20.12
CA ASP A 249 11.81 -6.28 -20.07
C ASP A 249 11.62 -7.00 -18.72
N PHE A 250 11.65 -6.26 -17.61
CA PHE A 250 11.44 -6.82 -16.29
C PHE A 250 10.03 -7.38 -16.11
N LEU A 251 9.00 -6.64 -16.52
CA LEU A 251 7.61 -7.07 -16.38
C LEU A 251 7.29 -8.28 -17.26
N ALA A 252 7.84 -8.34 -18.47
CA ALA A 252 7.70 -9.52 -19.31
C ALA A 252 8.32 -10.77 -18.66
N TRP A 253 9.52 -10.66 -18.09
CA TRP A 253 10.11 -11.72 -17.30
C TRP A 253 9.25 -12.07 -16.08
N LEU A 254 8.81 -11.06 -15.31
CA LEU A 254 8.01 -11.24 -14.10
C LEU A 254 6.72 -12.04 -14.37
N TYR A 255 6.04 -11.74 -15.47
CA TYR A 255 4.74 -12.34 -15.81
C TYR A 255 4.83 -13.66 -16.54
N ASN A 256 5.98 -14.00 -17.15
CA ASN A 256 6.13 -15.25 -17.90
C ASN A 256 6.97 -16.29 -17.18
N GLU A 257 7.99 -15.88 -16.40
CA GLU A 257 9.07 -16.78 -15.98
C GLU A 257 9.24 -16.85 -14.47
N SER A 258 8.89 -15.77 -13.72
CA SER A 258 9.13 -15.73 -12.28
C SER A 258 8.28 -16.76 -11.52
N LYS A 259 8.74 -17.12 -10.32
CA LYS A 259 7.96 -17.98 -9.39
C LYS A 259 6.61 -17.40 -9.04
N MET A 260 6.49 -16.06 -9.08
CA MET A 260 5.32 -15.31 -8.63
C MET A 260 4.40 -14.88 -9.79
N LYS A 261 4.69 -15.32 -11.02
CA LYS A 261 4.03 -14.86 -12.26
C LYS A 261 2.50 -14.89 -12.22
N ASP A 262 1.91 -15.84 -11.52
CA ASP A 262 0.46 -16.03 -11.48
C ASP A 262 -0.24 -15.13 -10.44
N SER A 263 0.49 -14.65 -9.43
CA SER A 263 -0.09 -13.96 -8.27
C SER A 263 0.51 -12.60 -7.96
N VAL A 264 1.69 -12.27 -8.51
CA VAL A 264 2.36 -11.00 -8.20
C VAL A 264 1.55 -9.80 -8.67
N VAL A 265 1.54 -8.77 -7.84
CA VAL A 265 0.93 -7.46 -8.13
C VAL A 265 2.03 -6.42 -8.27
N VAL A 266 1.86 -5.50 -9.18
CA VAL A 266 2.74 -4.34 -9.35
C VAL A 266 1.91 -3.06 -9.40
N ASN A 267 2.53 -1.92 -9.12
CA ASN A 267 1.93 -0.60 -9.27
C ASN A 267 2.20 0.01 -10.65
N ASP A 268 1.95 1.31 -10.82
CA ASP A 268 2.13 2.09 -12.06
C ASP A 268 3.38 2.98 -12.07
N ARG A 269 4.34 2.79 -11.13
CA ARG A 269 5.54 3.64 -10.99
C ARG A 269 6.76 3.02 -11.71
N TRP A 270 6.65 2.80 -13.01
CA TRP A 270 7.68 2.14 -13.83
C TRP A 270 8.48 3.07 -14.74
N GLY A 271 8.16 4.38 -14.73
CA GLY A 271 8.77 5.44 -15.52
C GLY A 271 7.89 6.68 -15.49
N LYS A 272 8.44 7.85 -15.78
CA LYS A 272 7.71 9.13 -15.78
C LYS A 272 6.49 9.17 -16.73
N ASP A 273 6.43 8.24 -17.66
CA ASP A 273 5.38 8.04 -18.65
C ASP A 273 4.29 7.05 -18.22
N CYS A 274 4.42 6.41 -17.04
CA CYS A 274 3.57 5.28 -16.65
C CYS A 274 2.41 5.64 -15.73
N ARG A 275 2.56 6.58 -14.79
CA ARG A 275 1.51 6.86 -13.79
C ARG A 275 0.15 7.14 -14.41
N GLY A 276 -0.87 6.38 -14.00
CA GLY A 276 -2.24 6.44 -14.51
C GLY A 276 -2.41 5.96 -15.96
N ARG A 277 -1.43 5.23 -16.51
CA ARG A 277 -1.43 4.74 -17.90
C ARG A 277 -1.01 3.29 -18.03
N HIS A 278 0.15 2.92 -17.46
CA HIS A 278 0.83 1.64 -17.68
C HIS A 278 1.19 0.96 -16.37
N GLY A 279 1.30 -0.36 -16.38
CA GLY A 279 1.70 -1.17 -15.24
C GLY A 279 0.53 -1.93 -14.63
N GLY A 280 0.48 -1.97 -13.30
CA GLY A 280 -0.57 -2.67 -12.57
C GLY A 280 -1.65 -1.74 -12.03
N HIS A 281 -1.87 -1.75 -10.70
CA HIS A 281 -2.79 -0.80 -10.09
C HIS A 281 -2.23 0.63 -10.10
N TYR A 282 -3.11 1.62 -10.20
CA TYR A 282 -2.71 3.03 -10.14
C TYR A 282 -2.48 3.46 -8.69
N THR A 283 -1.51 4.35 -8.47
CA THR A 283 -1.15 4.84 -7.15
C THR A 283 -1.52 6.29 -6.94
N THR A 284 -1.98 6.60 -5.72
CA THR A 284 -2.21 7.95 -5.21
C THR A 284 -1.48 8.13 -3.89
N GLU A 285 -1.13 9.38 -3.54
CA GLU A 285 -0.32 9.66 -2.37
C GLU A 285 -0.74 10.97 -1.74
N TYR A 286 -1.37 10.94 -0.56
CA TYR A 286 -1.90 12.09 0.20
C TYR A 286 -2.89 13.00 -0.54
N VAL A 287 -3.34 12.65 -1.74
CA VAL A 287 -4.19 13.50 -2.61
C VAL A 287 -5.66 13.08 -2.63
N PHE A 288 -5.99 12.08 -1.85
CA PHE A 288 -7.33 11.52 -1.76
C PHE A 288 -8.45 12.56 -1.51
N GLU A 289 -8.14 13.64 -0.77
CA GLU A 289 -9.07 14.72 -0.47
C GLU A 289 -9.19 15.76 -1.60
N GLY A 290 -8.27 15.74 -2.56
CA GLY A 290 -8.16 16.74 -3.63
C GLY A 290 -8.71 16.33 -5.00
N GLY A 291 -9.45 15.23 -5.13
CA GLY A 291 -9.98 14.76 -6.42
C GLY A 291 -8.88 14.19 -7.32
N ASN A 292 -8.53 12.94 -7.10
CA ASN A 292 -7.44 12.30 -7.82
C ASN A 292 -7.92 11.69 -9.15
N LYS A 293 -7.21 11.97 -10.23
CA LYS A 293 -7.50 11.44 -11.57
C LYS A 293 -7.53 9.90 -11.62
N ALA A 294 -6.75 9.21 -10.78
CA ALA A 294 -6.78 7.75 -10.69
C ALA A 294 -8.09 7.23 -10.05
N GLY A 295 -8.62 7.92 -9.02
CA GLY A 295 -9.92 7.60 -8.41
C GLY A 295 -11.11 7.91 -9.33
N ASP A 296 -10.95 8.84 -10.26
CA ASP A 296 -11.98 9.18 -11.26
C ASP A 296 -12.04 8.16 -12.39
N ASN A 297 -10.95 7.41 -12.63
CA ASN A 297 -10.98 6.26 -13.53
C ASN A 297 -11.56 5.03 -12.81
N ALA A 298 -12.87 5.08 -12.57
CA ALA A 298 -13.63 4.15 -11.75
C ALA A 298 -13.53 2.66 -12.14
N MET A 299 -12.90 2.37 -13.27
CA MET A 299 -12.78 1.03 -13.85
C MET A 299 -11.41 0.38 -13.60
N HIS A 300 -10.36 1.17 -13.27
CA HIS A 300 -9.03 0.64 -13.04
C HIS A 300 -8.74 0.47 -11.55
N PRO A 301 -8.18 -0.67 -11.08
CA PRO A 301 -7.78 -0.85 -9.70
C PRO A 301 -6.78 0.22 -9.26
N TRP A 302 -6.92 0.76 -8.05
CA TRP A 302 -6.05 1.79 -7.53
C TRP A 302 -5.80 1.66 -6.03
N GLU A 303 -4.74 2.28 -5.54
CA GLU A 303 -4.29 2.26 -4.15
C GLU A 303 -3.90 3.66 -3.69
N GLU A 304 -4.42 4.07 -2.55
CA GLU A 304 -3.92 5.25 -1.83
C GLU A 304 -2.82 4.81 -0.87
N CYS A 305 -1.61 5.39 -0.96
CA CYS A 305 -0.58 5.26 0.06
C CYS A 305 -0.43 6.55 0.86
N ARG A 306 -0.36 6.43 2.19
CA ARG A 306 -0.15 7.55 3.10
C ARG A 306 0.28 7.13 4.48
N GLY A 307 0.94 8.02 5.22
CA GLY A 307 1.30 7.84 6.62
C GLY A 307 0.10 7.92 7.57
N ILE A 308 0.22 7.29 8.74
CA ILE A 308 -0.62 7.63 9.90
C ILE A 308 -0.25 9.03 10.40
N GLY A 309 1.05 9.39 10.36
CA GLY A 309 1.58 10.74 10.53
C GLY A 309 1.75 11.46 9.19
N ASN A 310 2.44 12.59 9.22
CA ASN A 310 2.74 13.38 8.01
C ASN A 310 3.96 12.83 7.26
N SER A 311 4.84 12.08 7.92
CA SER A 311 6.02 11.43 7.35
C SER A 311 5.76 9.95 7.11
N PHE A 312 6.37 9.37 6.07
CA PHE A 312 6.41 7.91 5.92
C PHE A 312 7.46 7.30 6.86
N GLY A 313 8.71 7.78 6.83
CA GLY A 313 9.72 7.39 7.80
C GLY A 313 9.44 7.97 9.19
N TYR A 314 9.93 7.31 10.25
CA TYR A 314 9.78 7.81 11.60
C TYR A 314 10.37 9.23 11.74
N ASN A 315 9.54 10.17 12.17
CA ASN A 315 9.94 11.53 12.51
C ASN A 315 9.72 11.77 14.01
N ARG A 316 10.81 11.88 14.78
CA ARG A 316 10.73 12.04 16.25
C ARG A 316 10.15 13.40 16.69
N PHE A 317 9.99 14.32 15.79
CA PHE A 317 9.45 15.67 16.05
C PHE A 317 7.94 15.75 15.81
N GLU A 318 7.32 14.70 15.27
CA GLU A 318 5.86 14.60 15.23
C GLU A 318 5.30 14.37 16.63
N THR A 319 4.31 15.18 16.99
CA THR A 319 3.52 15.05 18.23
C THR A 319 2.21 14.32 17.95
N PRO A 320 1.45 13.88 18.97
CA PRO A 320 0.17 13.21 18.75
C PRO A 320 -0.80 13.92 17.82
N ASP A 321 -0.75 15.27 17.75
CA ASP A 321 -1.61 16.08 16.88
C ASP A 321 -1.27 15.96 15.37
N HIS A 322 -0.09 15.43 15.03
CA HIS A 322 0.32 15.19 13.66
C HIS A 322 -0.12 13.82 13.14
N TYR A 323 -0.61 12.96 14.04
CA TYR A 323 -1.08 11.62 13.68
C TYR A 323 -2.60 11.63 13.51
N MET A 324 -3.09 10.93 12.49
CA MET A 324 -4.52 10.70 12.34
C MET A 324 -5.12 10.08 13.62
N SER A 325 -6.33 10.51 13.99
CA SER A 325 -7.09 9.85 15.05
C SER A 325 -7.50 8.42 14.63
N ARG A 326 -7.89 7.58 15.60
CA ARG A 326 -8.43 6.24 15.34
C ARG A 326 -9.58 6.29 14.33
N THR A 327 -10.56 7.19 14.55
CA THR A 327 -11.69 7.39 13.65
C THR A 327 -11.24 7.81 12.25
N ARG A 328 -10.26 8.72 12.15
CA ARG A 328 -9.77 9.20 10.85
C ARG A 328 -9.05 8.11 10.07
N CYS A 329 -8.29 7.22 10.71
CA CYS A 329 -7.69 6.06 10.05
C CYS A 329 -8.75 5.13 9.45
N ILE A 330 -9.81 4.82 10.22
CA ILE A 330 -10.93 3.98 9.77
C ILE A 330 -11.69 4.67 8.63
N GLU A 331 -12.01 5.97 8.78
CA GLU A 331 -12.71 6.75 7.76
C GLU A 331 -11.91 6.81 6.45
N THR A 332 -10.58 6.97 6.54
CA THR A 332 -9.69 6.94 5.37
C THR A 332 -9.78 5.61 4.62
N LEU A 333 -9.75 4.48 5.34
CA LEU A 333 -9.94 3.15 4.73
C LEU A 333 -11.31 3.05 4.04
N VAL A 334 -12.36 3.41 4.75
CA VAL A 334 -13.73 3.35 4.21
C VAL A 334 -13.91 4.24 2.99
N ALA A 335 -13.34 5.44 3.03
CA ALA A 335 -13.40 6.38 1.91
C ALA A 335 -12.66 5.87 0.67
N CYS A 336 -11.49 5.19 0.82
CA CYS A 336 -10.81 4.52 -0.29
C CYS A 336 -11.67 3.40 -0.87
N VAL A 337 -12.16 2.51 -0.01
CA VAL A 337 -12.91 1.31 -0.42
C VAL A 337 -14.25 1.67 -1.06
N SER A 338 -14.95 2.69 -0.54
CA SER A 338 -16.21 3.17 -1.11
C SER A 338 -16.08 3.70 -2.55
N ARG A 339 -14.85 4.08 -2.94
CA ARG A 339 -14.49 4.51 -4.31
C ARG A 339 -13.87 3.39 -5.14
N GLY A 340 -13.77 2.17 -4.60
CA GLY A 340 -13.26 0.99 -5.29
C GLY A 340 -11.74 0.77 -5.15
N GLY A 341 -11.04 1.59 -4.34
CA GLY A 341 -9.60 1.48 -4.11
C GLY A 341 -9.21 0.59 -2.93
N ASN A 342 -7.90 0.45 -2.75
CA ASN A 342 -7.26 -0.09 -1.57
C ASN A 342 -6.57 1.02 -0.77
N LEU A 343 -6.38 0.83 0.53
CA LEU A 343 -5.53 1.66 1.37
C LEU A 343 -4.25 0.92 1.73
N LEU A 344 -3.10 1.51 1.44
CA LEU A 344 -1.78 1.10 1.91
C LEU A 344 -1.32 2.11 2.98
N LEU A 345 -1.61 1.81 4.26
CA LEU A 345 -1.39 2.71 5.38
C LEU A 345 0.00 2.49 5.98
N ASN A 346 0.80 3.55 6.05
CA ASN A 346 2.20 3.46 6.42
C ASN A 346 2.45 3.61 7.92
N VAL A 347 3.39 2.82 8.39
CA VAL A 347 4.09 2.99 9.68
C VAL A 347 5.57 3.25 9.44
N GLY A 348 6.19 4.08 10.29
CA GLY A 348 7.63 4.35 10.31
C GLY A 348 8.23 3.81 11.61
N PRO A 349 8.91 2.65 11.59
CA PRO A 349 9.60 2.14 12.77
C PRO A 349 10.81 3.00 13.15
N THR A 350 11.16 3.01 14.43
CA THR A 350 12.42 3.58 14.94
C THR A 350 13.62 2.79 14.45
N SER A 351 14.83 3.36 14.49
CA SER A 351 16.06 2.71 14.00
C SER A 351 16.36 1.36 14.66
N ASP A 352 15.86 1.16 15.88
CA ASP A 352 15.99 -0.09 16.63
C ASP A 352 14.91 -1.15 16.27
N GLY A 353 13.93 -0.81 15.41
CA GLY A 353 12.93 -1.75 14.89
C GLY A 353 11.58 -1.72 15.59
N ARG A 354 11.34 -0.84 16.57
CA ARG A 354 10.04 -0.73 17.24
C ARG A 354 9.07 0.14 16.46
N ILE A 355 7.84 -0.32 16.30
CA ILE A 355 6.76 0.51 15.77
C ILE A 355 6.27 1.44 16.88
N PRO A 356 6.20 2.78 16.69
CA PRO A 356 5.75 3.72 17.71
C PRO A 356 4.37 3.36 18.28
N ALA A 357 4.23 3.46 19.62
CA ALA A 357 3.00 3.05 20.32
C ALA A 357 1.73 3.73 19.77
N ILE A 358 1.84 4.99 19.34
CA ILE A 358 0.72 5.72 18.74
C ILE A 358 0.27 5.07 17.43
N MET A 359 1.20 4.60 16.59
CA MET A 359 0.88 3.91 15.35
C MET A 359 0.25 2.53 15.63
N GLN A 360 0.80 1.78 16.60
CA GLN A 360 0.21 0.50 17.05
C GLN A 360 -1.24 0.69 17.52
N ASP A 361 -1.49 1.72 18.32
CA ASP A 361 -2.82 2.06 18.83
C ASP A 361 -3.83 2.31 17.70
N ARG A 362 -3.43 3.06 16.66
CA ARG A 362 -4.28 3.34 15.49
C ARG A 362 -4.59 2.07 14.70
N LEU A 363 -3.58 1.24 14.46
CA LEU A 363 -3.75 -0.04 13.78
C LEU A 363 -4.67 -0.99 14.55
N LEU A 364 -4.51 -1.11 15.86
CA LEU A 364 -5.35 -1.98 16.68
C LEU A 364 -6.81 -1.52 16.73
N ALA A 365 -7.04 -0.20 16.74
CA ALA A 365 -8.40 0.35 16.64
C ALA A 365 -9.04 0.02 15.29
N MET A 366 -8.29 0.12 14.18
CA MET A 366 -8.77 -0.33 12.87
C MET A 366 -9.13 -1.81 12.87
N GLY A 367 -8.27 -2.64 13.46
CA GLY A 367 -8.51 -4.08 13.56
C GLY A 367 -9.74 -4.43 14.39
N ALA A 368 -9.95 -3.75 15.52
CA ALA A 368 -11.14 -3.93 16.34
C ALA A 368 -12.43 -3.59 15.55
N TRP A 369 -12.40 -2.49 14.81
CA TRP A 369 -13.51 -2.09 13.96
C TRP A 369 -13.75 -3.07 12.80
N LEU A 370 -12.68 -3.51 12.12
CA LEU A 370 -12.75 -4.46 10.99
C LEU A 370 -13.21 -5.86 11.42
N LYS A 371 -12.95 -6.27 12.67
CA LYS A 371 -13.46 -7.53 13.21
C LYS A 371 -14.98 -7.59 13.20
N VAL A 372 -15.66 -6.45 13.37
CA VAL A 372 -17.13 -6.33 13.32
C VAL A 372 -17.59 -6.06 11.89
N ASN A 373 -16.98 -5.09 11.21
CA ASN A 373 -17.49 -4.53 9.95
C ASN A 373 -16.75 -5.02 8.70
N GLY A 374 -15.86 -6.00 8.81
CA GLY A 374 -15.03 -6.47 7.69
C GLY A 374 -15.82 -6.97 6.48
N GLU A 375 -17.05 -7.46 6.65
CA GLU A 375 -17.90 -7.87 5.53
C GLU A 375 -18.27 -6.68 4.61
N ALA A 376 -18.35 -5.47 5.16
CA ALA A 376 -18.61 -4.22 4.43
C ALA A 376 -17.35 -3.64 3.75
N ILE A 377 -16.17 -4.26 3.95
CA ILE A 377 -14.87 -3.79 3.44
C ILE A 377 -14.25 -4.81 2.49
N TYR A 378 -13.94 -6.02 2.99
CA TYR A 378 -13.20 -7.01 2.21
C TYR A 378 -14.03 -7.61 1.08
N ALA A 379 -13.38 -7.75 -0.09
CA ALA A 379 -14.02 -8.28 -1.30
C ALA A 379 -15.28 -7.50 -1.71
N THR A 380 -15.31 -6.20 -1.42
CA THR A 380 -16.35 -5.27 -1.89
C THR A 380 -15.89 -4.52 -3.13
N THR A 381 -16.84 -3.98 -3.85
CA THR A 381 -16.65 -3.05 -4.96
C THR A 381 -17.13 -1.66 -4.56
N ARG A 382 -16.89 -0.68 -5.44
CA ARG A 382 -17.40 0.69 -5.29
C ARG A 382 -18.90 0.69 -4.98
N GLY A 383 -19.31 1.55 -4.04
CA GLY A 383 -20.74 1.76 -3.75
C GLY A 383 -21.47 2.46 -4.89
N ASP A 384 -22.68 2.00 -5.19
CA ASP A 384 -23.57 2.55 -6.23
C ASP A 384 -24.72 3.39 -5.67
N LEU A 385 -24.93 3.35 -4.35
CA LEU A 385 -25.94 4.17 -3.67
C LEU A 385 -25.42 5.58 -3.39
N LYS A 386 -26.35 6.51 -3.15
CA LYS A 386 -26.07 7.92 -2.88
C LYS A 386 -26.81 8.40 -1.63
N THR A 387 -26.29 9.46 -1.02
CA THR A 387 -26.92 10.17 0.11
C THR A 387 -26.50 11.63 0.10
N ASP A 388 -27.30 12.49 0.72
CA ASP A 388 -26.93 13.88 1.00
C ASP A 388 -26.27 14.02 2.39
N ALA A 389 -26.30 12.94 3.20
CA ALA A 389 -25.64 12.92 4.51
C ALA A 389 -24.11 12.91 4.35
N LYS A 390 -23.42 13.85 5.01
CA LYS A 390 -21.96 13.86 5.08
C LYS A 390 -21.45 12.69 5.93
N SER A 391 -20.25 12.19 5.63
CA SER A 391 -19.60 11.10 6.36
C SER A 391 -20.39 9.79 6.41
N VAL A 392 -21.22 9.54 5.37
CA VAL A 392 -21.85 8.25 5.09
C VAL A 392 -21.32 7.73 3.75
N TYR A 393 -20.75 6.54 3.77
CA TYR A 393 -20.08 5.92 2.62
C TYR A 393 -20.78 4.63 2.22
N PHE A 394 -20.65 4.23 0.96
CA PHE A 394 -21.27 3.01 0.46
C PHE A 394 -20.26 2.06 -0.15
N THR A 395 -20.45 0.76 0.08
CA THR A 395 -19.75 -0.33 -0.60
C THR A 395 -20.75 -1.36 -1.10
N SER A 396 -20.35 -2.21 -2.05
CA SER A 396 -21.22 -3.22 -2.65
C SER A 396 -20.55 -4.59 -2.66
N LYS A 397 -21.32 -5.66 -2.42
CA LYS A 397 -20.84 -7.05 -2.51
C LYS A 397 -21.94 -7.94 -3.08
N GLY A 398 -21.84 -8.29 -4.37
CA GLY A 398 -22.94 -8.93 -5.08
C GLY A 398 -24.21 -8.08 -5.01
N ASP A 399 -25.31 -8.65 -4.55
CA ASP A 399 -26.61 -7.97 -4.39
C ASP A 399 -26.74 -7.20 -3.06
N VAL A 400 -25.75 -7.31 -2.18
CA VAL A 400 -25.75 -6.62 -0.89
C VAL A 400 -25.08 -5.26 -1.02
N ARG A 401 -25.66 -4.24 -0.38
CA ARG A 401 -25.09 -2.90 -0.22
C ARG A 401 -24.80 -2.64 1.25
N TYR A 402 -23.79 -1.85 1.52
CA TYR A 402 -23.46 -1.42 2.87
C TYR A 402 -23.44 0.11 2.92
N ALA A 403 -24.12 0.68 3.92
CA ALA A 403 -23.99 2.09 4.29
C ALA A 403 -23.16 2.18 5.57
N ILE A 404 -22.06 2.92 5.55
CA ILE A 404 -21.14 3.07 6.68
C ILE A 404 -21.22 4.50 7.18
N ASP A 405 -21.76 4.69 8.40
CA ASP A 405 -22.11 5.97 8.98
C ASP A 405 -21.13 6.36 10.10
N PHE A 406 -20.39 7.45 9.89
CA PHE A 406 -19.43 8.03 10.83
C PHE A 406 -20.00 9.16 11.69
N ARG A 407 -21.25 9.54 11.52
CA ARG A 407 -21.83 10.71 12.22
C ARG A 407 -21.98 10.47 13.72
N GLY A 408 -22.42 9.27 14.10
CA GLY A 408 -22.57 8.88 15.50
C GLY A 408 -23.61 9.68 16.29
N ASP A 409 -24.42 10.51 15.62
CA ASP A 409 -25.40 11.43 16.21
C ASP A 409 -26.81 10.83 16.32
N GLY A 410 -27.01 9.61 15.81
CA GLY A 410 -28.30 8.92 15.79
C GLY A 410 -29.35 9.55 14.85
N THR A 411 -28.99 10.55 14.05
CA THR A 411 -29.92 11.19 13.12
C THR A 411 -30.22 10.28 11.93
N PRO A 412 -31.51 10.18 11.49
CA PRO A 412 -31.86 9.45 10.29
C PRO A 412 -31.14 9.96 9.06
N PHE A 413 -30.88 9.08 8.08
CA PHE A 413 -30.31 9.46 6.79
C PHE A 413 -31.01 8.78 5.63
N CYS A 414 -31.05 9.49 4.54
CA CYS A 414 -31.70 9.06 3.31
C CYS A 414 -30.67 8.33 2.41
N VAL A 415 -31.04 7.18 1.89
CA VAL A 415 -30.31 6.40 0.89
C VAL A 415 -31.06 6.48 -0.42
N LYS A 416 -30.51 7.23 -1.38
CA LYS A 416 -31.10 7.44 -2.70
C LYS A 416 -30.88 6.23 -3.61
N GLY A 417 -31.91 5.89 -4.38
CA GLY A 417 -31.83 4.77 -5.33
C GLY A 417 -31.88 3.40 -4.67
N ALA A 418 -32.15 3.31 -3.37
CA ALA A 418 -32.37 2.03 -2.70
C ALA A 418 -33.75 1.47 -3.09
N ALA A 419 -33.80 0.15 -3.31
CA ALA A 419 -35.06 -0.49 -3.74
C ALA A 419 -36.12 -0.44 -2.66
N LYS A 420 -37.36 -0.15 -3.06
CA LYS A 420 -38.56 -0.36 -2.21
C LYS A 420 -38.56 -1.81 -1.69
N GLY A 421 -38.82 -1.99 -0.40
CA GLY A 421 -38.82 -3.30 0.24
C GLY A 421 -37.48 -3.87 0.62
N ALA A 422 -36.39 -3.07 0.57
CA ALA A 422 -35.10 -3.49 1.06
C ALA A 422 -35.13 -3.75 2.58
N SER A 423 -34.54 -4.85 2.99
CA SER A 423 -34.23 -5.16 4.39
C SER A 423 -32.98 -4.44 4.84
N VAL A 424 -32.93 -4.00 6.11
CA VAL A 424 -31.74 -3.34 6.69
C VAL A 424 -31.43 -3.98 8.04
N ALA A 425 -30.15 -4.27 8.26
CA ALA A 425 -29.64 -4.73 9.54
C ALA A 425 -28.36 -3.98 9.93
N LEU A 426 -28.20 -3.71 11.22
CA LEU A 426 -26.95 -3.18 11.77
C LEU A 426 -25.92 -4.31 11.89
N VAL A 427 -24.78 -4.17 11.23
CA VAL A 427 -23.73 -5.18 11.25
C VAL A 427 -23.19 -5.35 12.68
N GLY A 428 -23.03 -6.60 13.11
CA GLY A 428 -22.56 -6.94 14.46
C GLY A 428 -23.59 -6.71 15.59
N SER A 429 -24.86 -6.44 15.27
CA SER A 429 -25.91 -6.23 16.27
C SER A 429 -27.21 -6.95 15.88
N ALA A 430 -27.93 -7.45 16.89
CA ALA A 430 -29.30 -7.94 16.74
C ALA A 430 -30.38 -6.83 16.87
N ALA A 431 -29.98 -5.60 17.10
CA ALA A 431 -30.90 -4.48 17.25
C ALA A 431 -31.68 -4.25 15.95
N LYS A 432 -33.01 -4.07 16.08
CA LYS A 432 -33.84 -3.77 14.94
C LYS A 432 -33.55 -2.36 14.43
N VAL A 433 -33.32 -2.25 13.14
CA VAL A 433 -33.17 -0.97 12.43
C VAL A 433 -34.53 -0.56 11.88
N GLU A 434 -35.01 0.61 12.27
CA GLU A 434 -36.22 1.16 11.68
C GLU A 434 -35.94 1.77 10.33
N THR A 435 -36.84 1.59 9.39
CA THR A 435 -36.74 2.16 8.05
C THR A 435 -38.07 2.82 7.64
N ARG A 436 -37.98 3.86 6.84
CA ARG A 436 -39.14 4.54 6.24
C ARG A 436 -38.88 4.71 4.75
N ILE A 437 -39.97 4.77 3.99
CA ILE A 437 -39.90 5.11 2.56
C ILE A 437 -40.31 6.58 2.43
N ASP A 438 -39.52 7.36 1.76
CA ASP A 438 -39.78 8.75 1.39
C ASP A 438 -39.68 8.88 -0.13
N GLY A 439 -40.81 8.88 -0.81
CA GLY A 439 -40.85 8.80 -2.28
C GLY A 439 -40.21 7.49 -2.78
N ASP A 440 -39.09 7.61 -3.49
CA ASP A 440 -38.28 6.50 -4.00
C ASP A 440 -37.07 6.18 -3.14
N ASP A 441 -36.90 6.92 -2.04
CA ASP A 441 -35.73 6.83 -1.17
C ASP A 441 -36.02 5.98 0.07
N LEU A 442 -34.97 5.33 0.58
CA LEU A 442 -34.98 4.59 1.85
C LEU A 442 -34.36 5.45 2.95
N VAL A 443 -35.12 5.76 3.97
CA VAL A 443 -34.62 6.44 5.18
C VAL A 443 -34.26 5.39 6.23
N ILE A 444 -33.00 5.37 6.66
CA ILE A 444 -32.51 4.51 7.74
C ILE A 444 -32.51 5.34 9.04
N VAL A 445 -33.13 4.80 10.08
CA VAL A 445 -33.14 5.38 11.42
C VAL A 445 -32.18 4.57 12.30
N PRO A 446 -31.02 5.15 12.67
CA PRO A 446 -30.08 4.49 13.56
C PRO A 446 -30.72 4.10 14.88
N PRO A 447 -30.56 2.86 15.39
CA PRO A 447 -31.15 2.45 16.66
C PRO A 447 -30.47 3.19 17.82
N ALA A 448 -31.28 3.65 18.78
CA ALA A 448 -30.78 4.22 20.03
C ALA A 448 -30.25 3.09 20.93
N LEU A 449 -28.95 2.91 20.97
CA LEU A 449 -28.26 1.88 21.76
C LEU A 449 -27.48 2.49 22.91
N ALA A 450 -27.53 1.84 24.09
CA ALA A 450 -26.57 2.15 25.15
C ALA A 450 -25.13 1.89 24.66
N PRO A 451 -24.10 2.61 25.13
CA PRO A 451 -22.71 2.39 24.71
C PRO A 451 -22.25 0.94 24.84
N SER A 452 -22.69 0.23 25.87
CA SER A 452 -22.38 -1.21 26.10
C SER A 452 -23.07 -2.16 25.11
N ALA A 453 -24.11 -1.72 24.39
CA ALA A 453 -24.85 -2.48 23.38
C ALA A 453 -24.45 -2.09 21.96
N ALA A 454 -23.63 -1.07 21.78
CA ALA A 454 -23.10 -0.66 20.49
C ALA A 454 -22.19 -1.77 19.91
N PRO A 455 -22.32 -2.11 18.61
CA PRO A 455 -21.54 -3.19 18.01
C PRO A 455 -20.04 -2.87 17.97
N CYS A 456 -19.69 -1.60 17.83
CA CYS A 456 -18.31 -1.10 17.80
C CYS A 456 -18.27 0.42 18.03
N GLU A 457 -17.06 0.95 18.21
CA GLU A 457 -16.78 2.38 18.22
C GLU A 457 -16.61 2.93 16.79
N HIS A 458 -16.58 4.24 16.64
CA HIS A 458 -16.20 5.05 15.49
C HIS A 458 -17.23 5.16 14.36
N ALA A 459 -17.75 4.06 13.83
CA ALA A 459 -18.71 4.07 12.75
C ALA A 459 -19.52 2.78 12.72
N TRP A 460 -20.77 2.87 12.29
CA TRP A 460 -21.65 1.72 12.16
C TRP A 460 -21.94 1.39 10.71
N ALA A 461 -21.87 0.10 10.34
CA ALA A 461 -22.22 -0.37 9.02
C ALA A 461 -23.64 -0.97 9.01
N TYR A 462 -24.42 -0.56 8.03
CA TYR A 462 -25.77 -1.08 7.79
C TYR A 462 -25.74 -1.93 6.52
N ARG A 463 -26.10 -3.20 6.64
CA ARG A 463 -26.29 -4.10 5.52
C ARG A 463 -27.68 -3.89 4.93
N ILE A 464 -27.76 -3.71 3.61
CA ILE A 464 -28.98 -3.43 2.84
C ILE A 464 -29.09 -4.48 1.75
N TRP A 465 -30.19 -5.23 1.71
CA TRP A 465 -30.45 -6.28 0.72
C TRP A 465 -31.94 -6.42 0.40
N LYS A 466 -32.25 -7.06 -0.72
CA LYS A 466 -33.63 -7.42 -1.09
C LYS A 466 -34.03 -8.78 -0.53
#